data_bc8fdc0c329d22f40a8e1154fb990188
#
_entry.id   bc8fdc0c329d22f40a8e1154fb990188
#
_cell.length_a   1.000
_cell.length_b   1.000
_cell.length_c   1.000
_cell.angle_alpha   90.00
_cell.angle_beta   90.00
_cell.angle_gamma   90.00
#
_symmetry.space_group_name_H-M   'P 1'
#
loop_
_entity.id
_entity.type
_entity.pdbx_description
1 polymer ?
#
loop_
_entity_poly.entity_id
_entity_poly.type
_entity_poly.pdbx_seq_one_letter_code
_entity_poly.pdbx_strand_id
1 'polypeptide(L)'
;MNTLKDQDVSSPPRKRGIVLLPNILTTAALFIGFFSIISAIGQDYYSASIGIYIAMFLDGLDGRVARLLRVESDFGKEFDSLSDMLCFGITPAIVIYQWALSDLTYYGEDLVRLGWVAAFIFTVCAACRLARFNANHKIRDKKYFQGLPSPVAASCIAALIWLSQAYPFPSLLVVIIAVVVPMILGAVMVSNIAYFSFKEFSLIER
;
A
#
# COMPACT_ATOMS: atom_id res chain seq x y z
N MET A 1 15.47 11.05 56.15
CA MET A 1 14.23 11.84 55.97
C MET A 1 14.47 12.75 54.79
N ASN A 2 14.26 12.26 53.55
CA ASN A 2 14.32 13.04 52.33
C ASN A 2 13.27 12.46 51.38
N THR A 3 12.15 13.16 51.33
CA THR A 3 11.01 12.88 50.48
C THR A 3 11.37 13.26 49.04
N LEU A 4 11.58 12.28 48.19
CA LEU A 4 11.60 12.48 46.73
C LEU A 4 10.21 12.85 46.26
N LYS A 5 10.02 14.10 45.88
CA LYS A 5 8.85 14.60 45.17
C LYS A 5 8.84 13.97 43.79
N ASP A 6 7.94 13.02 43.56
CA ASP A 6 7.51 12.63 42.23
C ASP A 6 6.87 13.85 41.57
N GLN A 7 7.60 14.41 40.63
CA GLN A 7 7.04 15.39 39.69
C GLN A 7 6.32 14.60 38.60
N ASP A 8 5.05 14.37 38.86
CA ASP A 8 4.09 13.94 37.86
C ASP A 8 3.96 15.05 36.82
N VAL A 9 4.75 14.93 35.70
CA VAL A 9 4.62 15.83 34.58
C VAL A 9 3.36 15.45 33.83
N SER A 10 2.23 15.95 34.33
CA SER A 10 0.95 15.86 33.64
C SER A 10 1.02 16.62 32.32
N SER A 11 1.27 15.90 31.23
CA SER A 11 1.10 16.44 29.89
C SER A 11 -0.34 16.96 29.73
N PRO A 12 -0.54 18.14 29.11
CA PRO A 12 -1.87 18.72 28.98
C PRO A 12 -2.81 17.77 28.23
N PRO A 13 -4.11 17.74 28.59
CA PRO A 13 -5.07 16.83 27.98
C PRO A 13 -5.14 17.10 26.47
N ARG A 14 -4.55 16.20 25.65
CA ARG A 14 -4.68 16.24 24.21
C ARG A 14 -6.16 16.22 23.85
N LYS A 15 -6.63 17.21 23.11
CA LYS A 15 -8.02 17.27 22.64
C LYS A 15 -8.32 15.97 21.87
N ARG A 16 -9.12 15.08 22.44
CA ARG A 16 -9.44 13.73 21.91
C ARG A 16 -9.85 13.75 20.43
N GLY A 17 -10.50 14.82 19.95
CA GLY A 17 -10.91 14.94 18.55
C GLY A 17 -9.76 15.08 17.55
N ILE A 18 -8.60 15.64 17.94
CA ILE A 18 -7.47 15.85 17.04
C ILE A 18 -6.74 14.52 16.76
N VAL A 19 -6.74 13.60 17.74
CA VAL A 19 -6.14 12.25 17.59
C VAL A 19 -6.90 11.38 16.59
N LEU A 20 -8.19 11.65 16.38
CA LEU A 20 -9.04 10.88 15.46
C LEU A 20 -8.82 11.25 13.98
N LEU A 21 -8.31 12.45 13.69
CA LEU A 21 -8.21 12.95 12.32
C LEU A 21 -7.34 12.07 11.40
N PRO A 22 -6.13 11.62 11.79
CA PRO A 22 -5.36 10.68 10.98
C PRO A 22 -6.12 9.37 10.74
N ASN A 23 -6.72 8.79 11.78
CA ASN A 23 -7.46 7.54 11.67
C ASN A 23 -8.69 7.64 10.75
N ILE A 24 -9.32 8.82 10.62
CA ILE A 24 -10.40 9.05 9.66
C ILE A 24 -9.84 9.01 8.23
N LEU A 25 -8.67 9.60 7.98
CA LEU A 25 -8.02 9.55 6.66
C LEU A 25 -7.61 8.11 6.29
N THR A 26 -7.02 7.37 7.23
CA THR A 26 -6.71 5.95 7.05
C THR A 26 -7.98 5.12 6.77
N THR A 27 -9.09 5.40 7.50
CA THR A 27 -10.38 4.76 7.24
C THR A 27 -10.92 5.11 5.86
N ALA A 28 -10.75 6.34 5.40
CA ALA A 28 -11.15 6.75 4.06
C ALA A 28 -10.30 6.07 2.98
N ALA A 29 -8.99 5.94 3.18
CA ALA A 29 -8.11 5.18 2.28
C ALA A 29 -8.54 3.71 2.21
N LEU A 30 -8.80 3.08 3.35
CA LEU A 30 -9.29 1.71 3.45
C LEU A 30 -10.63 1.52 2.71
N PHE A 31 -11.57 2.46 2.88
CA PHE A 31 -12.85 2.45 2.18
C PHE A 31 -12.68 2.53 0.66
N ILE A 32 -11.81 3.42 0.16
CA ILE A 32 -11.54 3.56 -1.27
C ILE A 32 -10.82 2.32 -1.82
N GLY A 33 -9.87 1.73 -1.07
CA GLY A 33 -9.25 0.45 -1.45
C GLY A 33 -10.30 -0.68 -1.58
N PHE A 34 -11.19 -0.78 -0.61
CA PHE A 34 -12.30 -1.73 -0.67
C PHE A 34 -13.26 -1.45 -1.85
N PHE A 35 -13.62 -0.18 -2.07
CA PHE A 35 -14.42 0.23 -3.22
C PHE A 35 -13.77 -0.16 -4.55
N SER A 36 -12.44 -0.05 -4.68
CA SER A 36 -11.71 -0.49 -5.86
C SER A 36 -11.88 -1.98 -6.15
N ILE A 37 -11.90 -2.82 -5.10
CA ILE A 37 -12.18 -4.26 -5.25
C ILE A 37 -13.59 -4.48 -5.77
N ILE A 38 -14.60 -3.81 -5.20
CA ILE A 38 -16.00 -3.94 -5.63
C ILE A 38 -16.16 -3.46 -7.07
N SER A 39 -15.53 -2.35 -7.46
CA SER A 39 -15.52 -1.85 -8.83
C SER A 39 -14.92 -2.87 -9.81
N ALA A 40 -13.80 -3.51 -9.45
CA ALA A 40 -13.18 -4.53 -10.28
C ALA A 40 -14.05 -5.78 -10.45
N ILE A 41 -14.74 -6.22 -9.40
CA ILE A 41 -15.72 -7.31 -9.48
C ILE A 41 -16.89 -6.91 -10.40
N GLY A 42 -17.30 -5.64 -10.38
CA GLY A 42 -18.30 -5.08 -11.29
C GLY A 42 -17.77 -4.78 -12.69
N GLN A 43 -16.52 -5.16 -13.02
CA GLN A 43 -15.84 -4.92 -14.31
C GLN A 43 -15.61 -3.43 -14.63
N ASP A 44 -15.73 -2.54 -13.65
CA ASP A 44 -15.34 -1.14 -13.78
C ASP A 44 -13.85 -0.96 -13.39
N TYR A 45 -12.98 -1.35 -14.30
CA TYR A 45 -11.52 -1.32 -14.08
C TYR A 45 -10.96 0.11 -14.09
N TYR A 46 -11.67 1.04 -14.71
CA TYR A 46 -11.30 2.46 -14.67
C TYR A 46 -11.44 3.01 -13.25
N SER A 47 -12.60 2.87 -12.63
CA SER A 47 -12.83 3.31 -11.25
C SER A 47 -11.96 2.53 -10.25
N ALA A 48 -11.76 1.24 -10.47
CA ALA A 48 -10.88 0.42 -9.64
C ALA A 48 -9.42 0.95 -9.64
N SER A 49 -8.90 1.29 -10.81
CA SER A 49 -7.53 1.82 -10.95
C SER A 49 -7.38 3.20 -10.30
N ILE A 50 -8.32 4.10 -10.55
CA ILE A 50 -8.31 5.44 -9.93
C ILE A 50 -8.44 5.34 -8.41
N GLY A 51 -9.27 4.42 -7.92
CA GLY A 51 -9.42 4.20 -6.49
C GLY A 51 -8.09 3.84 -5.80
N ILE A 52 -7.24 3.02 -6.42
CA ILE A 52 -5.90 2.72 -5.88
C ILE A 52 -5.06 3.99 -5.72
N TYR A 53 -5.09 4.91 -6.70
CA TYR A 53 -4.36 6.19 -6.61
C TYR A 53 -4.93 7.11 -5.55
N ILE A 54 -6.26 7.17 -5.40
CA ILE A 54 -6.91 7.96 -4.36
C ILE A 54 -6.55 7.40 -2.99
N ALA A 55 -6.60 6.07 -2.81
CA ALA A 55 -6.20 5.43 -1.56
C ALA A 55 -4.74 5.76 -1.20
N MET A 56 -3.82 5.70 -2.17
CA MET A 56 -2.41 6.05 -1.98
C MET A 56 -2.22 7.52 -1.58
N PHE A 57 -3.02 8.43 -2.15
CA PHE A 57 -2.98 9.84 -1.79
C PHE A 57 -3.46 10.08 -0.35
N LEU A 58 -4.57 9.45 0.05
CA LEU A 58 -5.13 9.56 1.40
C LEU A 58 -4.20 8.99 2.46
N ASP A 59 -3.60 7.84 2.19
CA ASP A 59 -2.58 7.19 3.00
C ASP A 59 -1.35 8.10 3.22
N GLY A 60 -0.84 8.70 2.14
CA GLY A 60 0.25 9.67 2.24
C GLY A 60 -0.10 10.93 3.04
N LEU A 61 -1.39 11.29 3.12
CA LEU A 61 -1.87 12.43 3.90
C LEU A 61 -2.00 12.10 5.38
N ASP A 62 -2.51 10.93 5.77
CA ASP A 62 -2.74 10.60 7.18
C ASP A 62 -1.44 10.58 8.00
N GLY A 63 -0.39 9.97 7.46
CA GLY A 63 0.94 9.99 8.07
C GLY A 63 1.56 11.39 8.17
N ARG A 64 1.29 12.28 7.20
CA ARG A 64 1.72 13.69 7.28
C ARG A 64 0.94 14.45 8.35
N VAL A 65 -0.38 14.28 8.39
CA VAL A 65 -1.26 14.91 9.36
C VAL A 65 -0.92 14.44 10.77
N ALA A 66 -0.70 13.14 11.00
CA ALA A 66 -0.29 12.61 12.30
C ALA A 66 1.00 13.27 12.82
N ARG A 67 2.01 13.41 11.96
CA ARG A 67 3.28 14.07 12.29
C ARG A 67 3.12 15.57 12.55
N LEU A 68 2.39 16.29 11.70
CA LEU A 68 2.15 17.73 11.85
C LEU A 68 1.42 18.05 13.16
N LEU A 69 0.43 17.25 13.52
CA LEU A 69 -0.36 17.42 14.73
C LEU A 69 0.31 16.82 15.97
N ARG A 70 1.42 16.08 15.81
CA ARG A 70 2.12 15.35 16.89
C ARG A 70 1.20 14.41 17.66
N VAL A 71 0.28 13.73 16.95
CA VAL A 71 -0.73 12.83 17.53
C VAL A 71 -0.50 11.36 17.14
N GLU A 72 0.72 10.99 16.88
CA GLU A 72 1.07 9.59 16.60
C GLU A 72 0.69 8.71 17.78
N SER A 73 0.02 7.58 17.52
CA SER A 73 -0.37 6.58 18.48
C SER A 73 0.02 5.19 17.99
N ASP A 74 0.25 4.25 18.90
CA ASP A 74 0.56 2.87 18.52
C ASP A 74 -0.61 2.22 17.79
N PHE A 75 -1.85 2.49 18.25
CA PHE A 75 -3.05 2.06 17.52
C PHE A 75 -3.08 2.60 16.09
N GLY A 76 -2.80 3.90 15.88
CA GLY A 76 -2.79 4.51 14.55
C GLY A 76 -1.77 3.84 13.61
N LYS A 77 -0.57 3.51 14.12
CA LYS A 77 0.48 2.83 13.32
C LYS A 77 0.07 1.41 12.90
N GLU A 78 -0.53 0.65 13.81
CA GLU A 78 -1.01 -0.71 13.48
C GLU A 78 -2.20 -0.66 12.52
N PHE A 79 -3.12 0.29 12.72
CA PHE A 79 -4.27 0.48 11.84
C PHE A 79 -3.85 0.91 10.44
N ASP A 80 -2.89 1.81 10.31
CA ASP A 80 -2.24 2.24 9.08
C ASP A 80 -1.61 1.03 8.33
N SER A 81 -0.84 0.20 9.03
CA SER A 81 -0.27 -1.02 8.45
C SER A 81 -1.32 -2.01 7.92
N LEU A 82 -2.46 -2.15 8.60
CA LEU A 82 -3.56 -3.00 8.13
C LEU A 82 -4.24 -2.39 6.89
N SER A 83 -4.42 -1.07 6.88
CA SER A 83 -4.92 -0.33 5.73
C SER A 83 -3.99 -0.47 4.53
N ASP A 84 -2.68 -0.29 4.72
CA ASP A 84 -1.64 -0.49 3.72
C ASP A 84 -1.71 -1.89 3.10
N MET A 85 -1.86 -2.92 3.94
CA MET A 85 -1.97 -4.29 3.47
C MET A 85 -3.19 -4.49 2.56
N LEU A 86 -4.33 -3.89 2.89
CA LEU A 86 -5.52 -3.96 2.04
C LEU A 86 -5.32 -3.14 0.77
N CYS A 87 -4.96 -1.86 0.90
CA CYS A 87 -4.93 -0.91 -0.23
C CYS A 87 -3.83 -1.23 -1.25
N PHE A 88 -2.66 -1.71 -0.80
CA PHE A 88 -1.48 -1.88 -1.66
C PHE A 88 -0.99 -3.32 -1.77
N GLY A 89 -1.54 -4.24 -0.98
CA GLY A 89 -1.29 -5.68 -1.09
C GLY A 89 -2.45 -6.41 -1.76
N ILE A 90 -3.63 -6.37 -1.15
CA ILE A 90 -4.79 -7.17 -1.56
C ILE A 90 -5.51 -6.53 -2.76
N THR A 91 -5.81 -5.23 -2.69
CA THR A 91 -6.58 -4.53 -3.73
C THR A 91 -5.95 -4.65 -5.11
N PRO A 92 -4.67 -4.28 -5.36
CA PRO A 92 -4.08 -4.38 -6.69
C PRO A 92 -3.98 -5.82 -7.18
N ALA A 93 -3.78 -6.80 -6.27
CA ALA A 93 -3.76 -8.22 -6.61
C ALA A 93 -5.12 -8.71 -7.13
N ILE A 94 -6.21 -8.33 -6.45
CA ILE A 94 -7.56 -8.71 -6.89
C ILE A 94 -7.92 -7.96 -8.17
N VAL A 95 -7.61 -6.66 -8.28
CA VAL A 95 -7.95 -5.85 -9.45
C VAL A 95 -7.28 -6.38 -10.72
N ILE A 96 -5.99 -6.72 -10.68
CA ILE A 96 -5.28 -7.27 -11.85
C ILE A 96 -5.79 -8.67 -12.23
N TYR A 97 -6.12 -9.49 -11.23
CA TYR A 97 -6.70 -10.81 -11.48
C TYR A 97 -8.08 -10.71 -12.13
N GLN A 98 -8.95 -9.86 -11.61
CA GLN A 98 -10.29 -9.64 -12.16
C GLN A 98 -10.25 -9.02 -13.56
N TRP A 99 -9.33 -8.08 -13.80
CA TRP A 99 -9.12 -7.47 -15.10
C TRP A 99 -8.78 -8.49 -16.18
N ALA A 100 -7.96 -9.49 -15.83
CA ALA A 100 -7.52 -10.52 -16.79
C ALA A 100 -8.40 -11.78 -16.79
N LEU A 101 -9.42 -11.87 -15.91
CA LEU A 101 -10.13 -13.13 -15.68
C LEU A 101 -10.80 -13.69 -16.94
N SER A 102 -11.40 -12.83 -17.78
CA SER A 102 -12.01 -13.26 -19.04
C SER A 102 -10.99 -13.84 -20.01
N ASP A 103 -9.83 -13.20 -20.15
CA ASP A 103 -8.76 -13.66 -21.03
C ASP A 103 -8.09 -14.93 -20.48
N LEU A 104 -7.83 -15.00 -19.18
CA LEU A 104 -7.33 -16.21 -18.52
C LEU A 104 -8.27 -17.39 -18.74
N THR A 105 -9.59 -17.17 -18.61
CA THR A 105 -10.61 -18.20 -18.80
C THR A 105 -10.65 -18.66 -20.27
N TYR A 106 -10.47 -17.75 -21.22
CA TYR A 106 -10.42 -18.08 -22.64
C TYR A 106 -9.29 -19.03 -23.00
N TYR A 107 -8.12 -18.89 -22.37
CA TYR A 107 -6.96 -19.76 -22.59
C TYR A 107 -6.95 -21.04 -21.75
N GLY A 108 -7.83 -21.19 -20.78
CA GLY A 108 -8.04 -22.42 -20.02
C GLY A 108 -7.89 -22.28 -18.50
N GLU A 109 -8.42 -23.27 -17.79
CA GLU A 109 -8.46 -23.28 -16.30
C GLU A 109 -7.09 -23.23 -15.63
N ASP A 110 -6.05 -23.80 -16.25
CA ASP A 110 -4.71 -23.79 -15.68
C ASP A 110 -4.13 -22.38 -15.65
N LEU A 111 -4.46 -21.51 -16.62
CA LEU A 111 -4.05 -20.11 -16.61
C LEU A 111 -4.85 -19.29 -15.59
N VAL A 112 -6.12 -19.61 -15.38
CA VAL A 112 -6.91 -19.03 -14.28
C VAL A 112 -6.26 -19.33 -12.94
N ARG A 113 -5.82 -20.59 -12.72
CA ARG A 113 -5.10 -21.00 -11.50
C ARG A 113 -3.78 -20.25 -11.34
N LEU A 114 -3.00 -20.12 -12.41
CA LEU A 114 -1.76 -19.34 -12.38
C LEU A 114 -2.00 -17.86 -12.10
N GLY A 115 -3.06 -17.28 -12.64
CA GLY A 115 -3.42 -15.87 -12.39
C GLY A 115 -3.68 -15.59 -10.91
N TRP A 116 -4.55 -16.38 -10.24
CA TRP A 116 -4.80 -16.14 -8.82
C TRP A 116 -3.59 -16.49 -7.94
N VAL A 117 -2.77 -17.48 -8.31
CA VAL A 117 -1.52 -17.79 -7.60
C VAL A 117 -0.54 -16.62 -7.70
N ALA A 118 -0.40 -16.02 -8.88
CA ALA A 118 0.44 -14.82 -9.06
C ALA A 118 -0.05 -13.63 -8.21
N ALA A 119 -1.37 -13.40 -8.18
CA ALA A 119 -1.99 -12.39 -7.33
C ALA A 119 -1.76 -12.66 -5.84
N PHE A 120 -1.87 -13.93 -5.42
CA PHE A 120 -1.59 -14.35 -4.05
C PHE A 120 -0.13 -14.15 -3.67
N ILE A 121 0.82 -14.51 -4.55
CA ILE A 121 2.26 -14.31 -4.32
C ILE A 121 2.56 -12.82 -4.13
N PHE A 122 1.99 -11.94 -4.95
CA PHE A 122 2.13 -10.49 -4.79
C PHE A 122 1.65 -10.04 -3.40
N THR A 123 0.48 -10.51 -2.97
CA THR A 123 -0.11 -10.22 -1.66
C THR A 123 0.80 -10.67 -0.52
N VAL A 124 1.35 -11.90 -0.60
CA VAL A 124 2.29 -12.43 0.41
C VAL A 124 3.57 -11.60 0.44
N CYS A 125 4.11 -11.22 -0.71
CA CYS A 125 5.30 -10.37 -0.78
C CYS A 125 5.06 -8.99 -0.15
N ALA A 126 3.88 -8.39 -0.37
CA ALA A 126 3.49 -7.14 0.27
C ALA A 126 3.40 -7.30 1.80
N ALA A 127 2.78 -8.39 2.30
CA ALA A 127 2.72 -8.71 3.72
C ALA A 127 4.11 -8.89 4.34
N CYS A 128 4.98 -9.67 3.71
CA CYS A 128 6.35 -9.88 4.17
C CYS A 128 7.15 -8.57 4.23
N ARG A 129 6.96 -7.71 3.23
CA ARG A 129 7.59 -6.38 3.21
C ARG A 129 7.11 -5.51 4.35
N LEU A 130 5.79 -5.41 4.58
CA LEU A 130 5.21 -4.64 5.67
C LEU A 130 5.68 -5.17 7.03
N ALA A 131 5.65 -6.49 7.24
CA ALA A 131 6.13 -7.13 8.46
C ALA A 131 7.62 -6.81 8.73
N ARG A 132 8.49 -6.88 7.68
CA ARG A 132 9.90 -6.51 7.77
C ARG A 132 10.07 -5.03 8.13
N PHE A 133 9.27 -4.16 7.52
CA PHE A 133 9.32 -2.73 7.80
C PHE A 133 8.97 -2.43 9.27
N ASN A 134 7.89 -3.01 9.77
CA ASN A 134 7.42 -2.82 11.14
C ASN A 134 8.40 -3.41 12.17
N ALA A 135 8.96 -4.60 11.92
CA ALA A 135 9.95 -5.23 12.80
C ALA A 135 11.25 -4.41 12.91
N ASN A 136 11.70 -3.82 11.81
CA ASN A 136 12.97 -3.09 11.76
C ASN A 136 12.85 -1.62 12.18
N HIS A 137 11.66 -1.10 12.46
CA HIS A 137 11.46 0.31 12.79
C HIS A 137 12.23 0.78 14.05
N LYS A 138 12.60 -0.15 14.94
CA LYS A 138 13.33 0.12 16.20
C LYS A 138 14.85 0.17 16.06
N ILE A 139 15.45 -0.28 14.93
CA ILE A 139 16.90 -0.57 14.85
C ILE A 139 17.59 0.23 13.71
N ARG A 140 16.87 1.04 12.94
CA ARG A 140 17.34 1.50 11.64
C ARG A 140 18.15 2.79 11.65
N ASP A 141 19.38 2.69 11.08
CA ASP A 141 20.05 3.82 10.42
C ASP A 141 19.21 4.26 9.21
N LYS A 142 18.81 5.54 9.20
CA LYS A 142 17.77 6.12 8.30
C LYS A 142 18.16 6.24 6.82
N LYS A 143 19.29 5.70 6.37
CA LYS A 143 19.87 6.03 5.04
C LYS A 143 19.36 5.21 3.86
N TYR A 144 18.85 4.00 4.03
CA TYR A 144 18.47 3.15 2.90
C TYR A 144 17.12 2.46 3.11
N PHE A 145 16.20 2.61 2.13
CA PHE A 145 15.01 1.78 2.03
C PHE A 145 15.39 0.47 1.33
N GLN A 146 15.09 -0.69 1.93
CA GLN A 146 15.28 -2.00 1.31
C GLN A 146 13.97 -2.43 0.66
N GLY A 147 14.03 -2.75 -0.64
CA GLY A 147 12.90 -3.20 -1.44
C GLY A 147 11.97 -2.09 -1.95
N LEU A 148 11.18 -2.40 -2.98
CA LEU A 148 10.23 -1.48 -3.59
C LEU A 148 9.09 -1.16 -2.61
N PRO A 149 8.68 0.11 -2.42
CA PRO A 149 7.50 0.46 -1.63
C PRO A 149 6.22 -0.17 -2.18
N SER A 150 5.36 -0.76 -1.31
CA SER A 150 4.09 -1.37 -1.74
C SER A 150 3.16 -0.40 -2.47
N PRO A 151 3.03 0.90 -2.09
CA PRO A 151 2.24 1.85 -2.88
C PRO A 151 2.76 2.04 -4.31
N VAL A 152 4.09 1.98 -4.51
CA VAL A 152 4.68 2.08 -5.86
C VAL A 152 4.37 0.85 -6.69
N ALA A 153 4.47 -0.36 -6.12
CA ALA A 153 4.08 -1.59 -6.81
C ALA A 153 2.59 -1.58 -7.17
N ALA A 154 1.72 -1.17 -6.25
CA ALA A 154 0.29 -1.02 -6.48
C ALA A 154 -0.02 -0.01 -7.60
N SER A 155 0.68 1.14 -7.61
CA SER A 155 0.51 2.17 -8.65
C SER A 155 0.95 1.68 -10.03
N CYS A 156 1.98 0.84 -10.14
CA CYS A 156 2.38 0.21 -11.42
C CYS A 156 1.27 -0.69 -11.98
N ILE A 157 0.65 -1.51 -11.13
CA ILE A 157 -0.50 -2.34 -11.54
C ILE A 157 -1.67 -1.46 -11.96
N ALA A 158 -2.03 -0.46 -11.16
CA ALA A 158 -3.12 0.45 -11.49
C ALA A 158 -2.86 1.22 -12.79
N ALA A 159 -1.63 1.66 -13.05
CA ALA A 159 -1.26 2.33 -14.29
C ALA A 159 -1.45 1.42 -15.53
N LEU A 160 -1.02 0.17 -15.44
CA LEU A 160 -1.17 -0.80 -16.54
C LEU A 160 -2.66 -1.04 -16.86
N ILE A 161 -3.48 -1.24 -15.84
CA ILE A 161 -4.92 -1.46 -16.02
C ILE A 161 -5.59 -0.20 -16.54
N TRP A 162 -5.28 0.97 -16.01
CA TRP A 162 -5.81 2.24 -16.49
C TRP A 162 -5.44 2.51 -17.95
N LEU A 163 -4.19 2.21 -18.34
CA LEU A 163 -3.72 2.36 -19.72
C LEU A 163 -4.48 1.43 -20.67
N SER A 164 -4.81 0.21 -20.24
CA SER A 164 -5.56 -0.75 -21.04
C SER A 164 -6.99 -0.30 -21.39
N GLN A 165 -7.56 0.63 -20.60
CA GLN A 165 -8.88 1.20 -20.90
C GLN A 165 -8.82 2.19 -22.09
N ALA A 166 -7.67 2.84 -22.29
CA ALA A 166 -7.47 3.75 -23.43
C ALA A 166 -6.90 3.01 -24.64
N TYR A 167 -6.07 2.01 -24.41
CA TYR A 167 -5.37 1.21 -25.44
C TYR A 167 -5.57 -0.28 -25.14
N PRO A 168 -6.62 -0.92 -25.71
CA PRO A 168 -6.90 -2.33 -25.45
C PRO A 168 -5.70 -3.22 -25.83
N PHE A 169 -5.28 -4.07 -24.90
CA PHE A 169 -4.18 -5.00 -25.13
C PHE A 169 -4.67 -6.28 -25.79
N PRO A 170 -3.86 -6.94 -26.65
CA PRO A 170 -4.17 -8.29 -27.12
C PRO A 170 -4.33 -9.25 -25.94
N SER A 171 -5.30 -10.19 -26.01
CA SER A 171 -5.61 -11.13 -24.92
C SER A 171 -4.41 -11.90 -24.39
N LEU A 172 -3.50 -12.35 -25.29
CA LEU A 172 -2.26 -13.01 -24.86
C LEU A 172 -1.37 -12.10 -24.01
N LEU A 173 -1.28 -10.81 -24.33
CA LEU A 173 -0.51 -9.84 -23.56
C LEU A 173 -1.15 -9.60 -22.19
N VAL A 174 -2.49 -9.55 -22.12
CA VAL A 174 -3.24 -9.45 -20.86
C VAL A 174 -2.88 -10.60 -19.93
N VAL A 175 -2.91 -11.83 -20.42
CA VAL A 175 -2.54 -13.04 -19.66
C VAL A 175 -1.11 -12.96 -19.15
N ILE A 176 -0.16 -12.59 -20.01
CA ILE A 176 1.26 -12.44 -19.62
C ILE A 176 1.40 -11.38 -18.52
N ILE A 177 0.78 -10.22 -18.70
CA ILE A 177 0.82 -9.13 -17.71
C ILE A 177 0.25 -9.61 -16.36
N ALA A 178 -0.92 -10.26 -16.37
CA ALA A 178 -1.60 -10.69 -15.15
C ALA A 178 -0.81 -11.71 -14.33
N VAL A 179 0.02 -12.52 -14.97
CA VAL A 179 0.84 -13.52 -14.28
C VAL A 179 2.22 -12.97 -13.94
N VAL A 180 2.91 -12.36 -14.89
CA VAL A 180 4.33 -12.01 -14.75
C VAL A 180 4.53 -10.74 -13.92
N VAL A 181 3.70 -9.71 -14.13
CA VAL A 181 3.89 -8.42 -13.45
C VAL A 181 3.72 -8.51 -11.93
N PRO A 182 2.67 -9.15 -11.36
CA PRO A 182 2.56 -9.32 -9.91
C PRO A 182 3.74 -10.11 -9.31
N MET A 183 4.23 -11.13 -10.02
CA MET A 183 5.37 -11.93 -9.55
C MET A 183 6.66 -11.11 -9.51
N ILE A 184 6.95 -10.34 -10.57
CA ILE A 184 8.14 -9.47 -10.62
C ILE A 184 8.05 -8.38 -9.54
N LEU A 185 6.93 -7.67 -9.45
CA LEU A 185 6.76 -6.60 -8.46
C LEU A 185 6.83 -7.15 -7.04
N GLY A 186 6.24 -8.32 -6.80
CA GLY A 186 6.34 -9.03 -5.52
C GLY A 186 7.80 -9.37 -5.16
N ALA A 187 8.55 -9.97 -6.09
CA ALA A 187 9.96 -10.28 -5.90
C ALA A 187 10.81 -9.03 -5.62
N VAL A 188 10.56 -7.93 -6.34
CA VAL A 188 11.25 -6.65 -6.13
C VAL A 188 10.91 -6.03 -4.78
N MET A 189 9.66 -6.15 -4.29
CA MET A 189 9.27 -5.69 -2.95
C MET A 189 10.04 -6.38 -1.82
N VAL A 190 10.27 -7.70 -1.94
CA VAL A 190 10.97 -8.49 -0.91
C VAL A 190 12.49 -8.44 -1.08
N SER A 191 13.00 -8.00 -2.24
CA SER A 191 14.42 -7.92 -2.54
C SER A 191 15.16 -7.02 -1.55
N ASN A 192 16.47 -7.27 -1.39
CA ASN A 192 17.36 -6.44 -0.57
C ASN A 192 17.99 -5.28 -1.38
N ILE A 193 17.43 -4.94 -2.53
CA ILE A 193 17.91 -3.83 -3.36
C ILE A 193 17.72 -2.53 -2.57
N ALA A 194 18.84 -1.84 -2.29
CA ALA A 194 18.81 -0.56 -1.62
C ALA A 194 18.36 0.54 -2.61
N TYR A 195 17.18 1.07 -2.40
CA TYR A 195 16.72 2.24 -3.15
C TYR A 195 17.17 3.52 -2.44
N PHE A 196 17.74 4.45 -3.20
CA PHE A 196 18.10 5.77 -2.69
C PHE A 196 16.83 6.49 -2.20
N SER A 197 16.81 6.87 -0.93
CA SER A 197 15.74 7.71 -0.40
C SER A 197 15.94 9.14 -0.89
N PHE A 198 15.05 9.64 -1.75
CA PHE A 198 15.00 11.05 -2.19
C PHE A 198 14.75 12.05 -1.04
N LYS A 199 14.77 11.61 0.21
CA LYS A 199 14.50 12.44 1.39
C LYS A 199 15.66 13.40 1.75
N GLU A 200 16.83 13.24 1.14
CA GLU A 200 17.96 14.16 1.34
C GLU A 200 17.98 15.37 0.39
N PHE A 201 16.94 15.53 -0.47
CA PHE A 201 16.77 16.80 -1.21
C PHE A 201 16.07 17.88 -0.37
N SER A 202 16.10 17.79 0.94
CA SER A 202 15.80 18.92 1.81
C SER A 202 17.09 19.70 2.03
N LEU A 203 17.34 20.61 1.03
CA LEU A 203 17.77 21.97 1.29
C LEU A 203 19.01 22.12 2.20
N ILE A 204 20.11 22.27 1.53
CA ILE A 204 21.05 23.36 1.80
C ILE A 204 20.25 24.53 2.41
N GLU A 205 20.13 24.56 3.72
CA GLU A 205 19.88 25.78 4.46
C GLU A 205 21.20 26.27 5.03
N ARG A 206 21.51 27.45 4.57
CA ARG A 206 22.52 28.36 5.08
C ARG A 206 22.29 28.68 6.55
#